data_ce0bb682cbb0dabb6d55567251bb398d
#
_entry.id   ce0bb682cbb0dabb6d55567251bb398d
#
_cell.length_a   1.000
_cell.length_b   1.000
_cell.length_c   1.000
_cell.angle_alpha   90.00
_cell.angle_beta   90.00
_cell.angle_gamma   90.00
#
_symmetry.space_group_name_H-M   'P 1'
#
loop_
_entity.id
_entity.type
_entity.pdbx_description
1 polymer ?
#
loop_
_entity_poly.entity_id
_entity_poly.type
_entity_poly.pdbx_seq_one_letter_code
_entity_poly.pdbx_strand_id
1 'polypeptide(L)'
;LKTALANKLQKLGGPNAAPVADLAASLQRAIADCLADRTKQAMTRFCNEFPPADGQQPLLVIAGGVAANRYIFSQLQDNANAAGFQLLVPPAILCTDNAAMIAWAALERLEAPDMLDFAPRPKWPLDPNASPPPGRGVRQ
;
A
#
# COMPACT_ATOMS: atom_id res chain seq x y z
N LEU A 1 -12.42 7.33 -0.56
CA LEU A 1 -13.04 6.36 0.34
C LEU A 1 -13.33 6.96 1.72
N LYS A 2 -12.32 7.49 2.47
CA LYS A 2 -12.52 8.07 3.82
C LYS A 2 -13.60 9.15 3.84
N THR A 3 -13.56 10.13 2.94
CA THR A 3 -14.55 11.21 2.85
C THR A 3 -15.95 10.68 2.52
N ALA A 4 -16.06 9.69 1.63
CA ALA A 4 -17.34 9.07 1.29
C ALA A 4 -17.96 8.36 2.50
N LEU A 5 -17.14 7.66 3.30
CA LEU A 5 -17.60 7.03 4.54
C LEU A 5 -18.05 8.07 5.57
N ALA A 6 -17.26 9.13 5.78
CA ALA A 6 -17.62 10.22 6.71
C ALA A 6 -18.95 10.86 6.34
N ASN A 7 -19.15 11.17 5.06
CA ASN A 7 -20.40 11.73 4.55
C ASN A 7 -21.58 10.76 4.72
N LYS A 8 -21.35 9.45 4.49
CA LYS A 8 -22.40 8.44 4.70
C LYS A 8 -22.79 8.32 6.17
N LEU A 9 -21.79 8.29 7.07
CA LEU A 9 -21.99 8.25 8.51
C LEU A 9 -22.80 9.44 9.00
N GLN A 10 -22.47 10.64 8.53
CA GLN A 10 -23.21 11.87 8.88
C GLN A 10 -24.66 11.81 8.41
N LYS A 11 -24.91 11.34 7.17
CA LYS A 11 -26.29 11.20 6.63
C LYS A 11 -27.13 10.17 7.39
N LEU A 12 -26.51 9.23 8.08
CA LEU A 12 -27.18 8.21 8.91
C LEU A 12 -27.36 8.65 10.36
N GLY A 13 -27.14 9.90 10.69
CA GLY A 13 -27.34 10.44 12.05
C GLY A 13 -26.12 10.28 12.97
N GLY A 14 -24.95 10.01 12.42
CA GLY A 14 -23.70 9.89 13.17
C GLY A 14 -23.43 8.49 13.72
N PRO A 15 -22.35 8.32 14.50
CA PRO A 15 -21.88 7.00 14.93
C PRO A 15 -22.83 6.25 15.86
N ASN A 16 -23.71 6.95 16.59
CA ASN A 16 -24.67 6.35 17.52
C ASN A 16 -25.93 5.80 16.83
N ALA A 17 -26.24 6.30 15.62
CA ALA A 17 -27.45 5.88 14.87
C ALA A 17 -27.11 4.99 13.67
N ALA A 18 -25.89 5.00 13.19
CA ALA A 18 -25.47 4.27 12.01
C ALA A 18 -25.04 2.82 12.34
N PRO A 19 -25.20 1.86 11.40
CA PRO A 19 -24.66 0.52 11.51
C PRO A 19 -23.13 0.53 11.29
N VAL A 20 -22.38 0.91 12.30
CA VAL A 20 -20.92 1.16 12.21
C VAL A 20 -20.16 -0.09 11.76
N ALA A 21 -20.56 -1.29 12.23
CA ALA A 21 -19.91 -2.54 11.83
C ALA A 21 -20.04 -2.79 10.32
N ASP A 22 -21.23 -2.60 9.76
CA ASP A 22 -21.49 -2.80 8.33
C ASP A 22 -20.75 -1.74 7.47
N LEU A 23 -20.69 -0.51 7.97
CA LEU A 23 -19.93 0.55 7.31
C LEU A 23 -18.43 0.26 7.33
N ALA A 24 -17.89 -0.27 8.44
CA ALA A 24 -16.51 -0.67 8.55
C ALA A 24 -16.18 -1.84 7.60
N ALA A 25 -17.03 -2.85 7.55
CA ALA A 25 -16.88 -3.97 6.63
C ALA A 25 -16.94 -3.52 5.17
N SER A 26 -17.89 -2.63 4.83
CA SER A 26 -18.01 -2.06 3.48
C SER A 26 -16.80 -1.24 3.09
N LEU A 27 -16.25 -0.45 4.02
CA LEU A 27 -15.01 0.30 3.79
C LEU A 27 -13.81 -0.63 3.56
N GLN A 28 -13.67 -1.65 4.41
CA GLN A 28 -12.61 -2.64 4.28
C GLN A 28 -12.67 -3.34 2.93
N ARG A 29 -13.86 -3.76 2.49
CA ARG A 29 -14.07 -4.36 1.19
C ARG A 29 -13.70 -3.39 0.05
N ALA A 30 -14.18 -2.15 0.09
CA ALA A 30 -13.86 -1.15 -0.94
C ALA A 30 -12.36 -0.86 -1.04
N ILE A 31 -11.63 -0.87 0.09
CA ILE A 31 -10.16 -0.75 0.09
C ILE A 31 -9.52 -1.96 -0.57
N ALA A 32 -9.96 -3.17 -0.20
CA ALA A 32 -9.44 -4.40 -0.75
C ALA A 32 -9.68 -4.49 -2.27
N ASP A 33 -10.89 -4.16 -2.73
CA ASP A 33 -11.25 -4.17 -4.16
C ASP A 33 -10.36 -3.19 -4.96
N CYS A 34 -10.13 -1.98 -4.42
CA CYS A 34 -9.23 -1.01 -5.06
C CYS A 34 -7.78 -1.51 -5.15
N LEU A 35 -7.27 -2.10 -4.07
CA LEU A 35 -5.91 -2.65 -4.05
C LEU A 35 -5.78 -3.85 -4.99
N ALA A 36 -6.76 -4.74 -4.96
CA ALA A 36 -6.81 -5.92 -5.80
C ALA A 36 -6.80 -5.54 -7.31
N ASP A 37 -7.63 -4.59 -7.73
CA ASP A 37 -7.66 -4.11 -9.11
C ASP A 37 -6.32 -3.50 -9.53
N ARG A 38 -5.75 -2.60 -8.71
CA ARG A 38 -4.48 -1.94 -9.02
C ARG A 38 -3.31 -2.91 -9.06
N THR A 39 -3.27 -3.85 -8.13
CA THR A 39 -2.22 -4.88 -8.08
C THR A 39 -2.32 -5.81 -9.28
N LYS A 40 -3.53 -6.21 -9.68
CA LYS A 40 -3.73 -7.02 -10.90
C LYS A 40 -3.20 -6.31 -12.14
N GLN A 41 -3.54 -5.03 -12.32
CA GLN A 41 -3.03 -4.24 -13.44
C GLN A 41 -1.51 -4.11 -13.41
N ALA A 42 -0.92 -3.88 -12.22
CA ALA A 42 0.52 -3.78 -12.05
C ALA A 42 1.23 -5.10 -12.39
N MET A 43 0.69 -6.24 -11.94
CA MET A 43 1.24 -7.57 -12.29
C MET A 43 1.18 -7.85 -13.79
N THR A 44 0.06 -7.52 -14.44
CA THR A 44 -0.07 -7.66 -15.90
C THR A 44 0.95 -6.80 -16.63
N ARG A 45 1.10 -5.55 -16.23
CA ARG A 45 2.08 -4.64 -16.80
C ARG A 45 3.51 -5.13 -16.59
N PHE A 46 3.82 -5.59 -15.37
CA PHE A 46 5.13 -6.14 -15.04
C PHE A 46 5.49 -7.31 -15.97
N CYS A 47 4.61 -8.29 -16.16
CA CYS A 47 4.87 -9.42 -17.06
C CYS A 47 5.06 -9.01 -18.53
N ASN A 48 4.39 -7.94 -18.97
CA ASN A 48 4.55 -7.41 -20.33
C ASN A 48 5.88 -6.70 -20.53
N GLU A 49 6.34 -5.94 -19.53
CA GLU A 49 7.60 -5.17 -19.59
C GLU A 49 8.82 -6.02 -19.21
N PHE A 50 8.63 -6.99 -18.30
CA PHE A 50 9.68 -7.86 -17.76
C PHE A 50 9.20 -9.32 -17.76
N PRO A 51 9.14 -9.97 -18.91
CA PRO A 51 8.67 -11.35 -18.98
C PRO A 51 9.51 -12.26 -18.08
N PRO A 52 8.90 -13.02 -17.16
CA PRO A 52 9.63 -13.98 -16.34
C PRO A 52 10.34 -15.01 -17.23
N ALA A 53 11.55 -15.41 -16.85
CA ALA A 53 12.24 -16.51 -17.51
C ALA A 53 11.50 -17.83 -17.27
N ASP A 54 11.69 -18.79 -18.17
CA ASP A 54 11.03 -20.11 -18.08
C ASP A 54 11.26 -20.76 -16.71
N GLY A 55 10.15 -21.12 -16.05
CA GLY A 55 10.16 -21.73 -14.73
C GLY A 55 10.35 -20.75 -13.55
N GLN A 56 10.50 -19.45 -13.79
CA GLN A 56 10.55 -18.45 -12.74
C GLN A 56 9.16 -17.93 -12.38
N GLN A 57 8.84 -17.95 -11.09
CA GLN A 57 7.64 -17.35 -10.56
C GLN A 57 7.97 -15.93 -10.07
N PRO A 58 7.33 -14.89 -10.64
CA PRO A 58 7.56 -13.52 -10.22
C PRO A 58 7.03 -13.28 -8.79
N LEU A 59 7.62 -12.30 -8.10
CA LEU A 59 7.28 -11.99 -6.72
C LEU A 59 6.40 -10.74 -6.63
N LEU A 60 5.34 -10.84 -5.82
CA LEU A 60 4.58 -9.69 -5.34
C LEU A 60 4.91 -9.50 -3.86
N VAL A 61 5.46 -8.36 -3.50
CA VAL A 61 5.78 -8.02 -2.10
C VAL A 61 4.74 -7.04 -1.57
N ILE A 62 4.15 -7.37 -0.43
CA ILE A 62 3.22 -6.48 0.29
C ILE A 62 3.82 -6.18 1.65
N ALA A 63 3.94 -4.90 2.00
CA ALA A 63 4.50 -4.44 3.26
C ALA A 63 3.69 -3.28 3.85
N GLY A 64 4.04 -2.86 5.06
CA GLY A 64 3.39 -1.77 5.78
C GLY A 64 2.12 -2.19 6.51
N GLY A 65 1.49 -1.26 7.26
CA GLY A 65 0.37 -1.55 8.16
C GLY A 65 -0.86 -2.16 7.48
N VAL A 66 -1.08 -1.91 6.20
CA VAL A 66 -2.20 -2.48 5.44
C VAL A 66 -2.02 -3.99 5.23
N ALA A 67 -0.78 -4.48 5.14
CA ALA A 67 -0.46 -5.90 5.00
C ALA A 67 -0.87 -6.74 6.23
N ALA A 68 -1.02 -6.11 7.40
CA ALA A 68 -1.51 -6.75 8.61
C ALA A 68 -3.03 -7.05 8.57
N ASN A 69 -3.78 -6.47 7.65
CA ASN A 69 -5.21 -6.72 7.50
C ASN A 69 -5.45 -8.06 6.79
N ARG A 70 -5.97 -9.04 7.51
CA ARG A 70 -6.18 -10.42 7.02
C ARG A 70 -7.09 -10.50 5.79
N TYR A 71 -8.14 -9.67 5.73
CA TYR A 71 -9.06 -9.67 4.60
C TYR A 71 -8.38 -9.15 3.33
N ILE A 72 -7.65 -8.03 3.43
CA ILE A 72 -6.89 -7.47 2.32
C ILE A 72 -5.80 -8.46 1.87
N PHE A 73 -5.10 -9.06 2.82
CA PHE A 73 -4.09 -10.08 2.52
C PHE A 73 -4.67 -11.24 1.70
N SER A 74 -5.81 -11.82 2.15
CA SER A 74 -6.47 -12.93 1.44
C SER A 74 -6.80 -12.55 -0.01
N GLN A 75 -7.40 -11.37 -0.24
CA GLN A 75 -7.75 -10.91 -1.58
C GLN A 75 -6.52 -10.72 -2.50
N LEU A 76 -5.44 -10.21 -1.94
CA LEU A 76 -4.20 -10.02 -2.71
C LEU A 76 -3.46 -11.35 -2.96
N GLN A 77 -3.55 -12.29 -2.01
CA GLN A 77 -3.03 -13.65 -2.20
C GLN A 77 -3.75 -14.38 -3.34
N ASP A 78 -5.08 -14.31 -3.36
CA ASP A 78 -5.89 -14.94 -4.41
C ASP A 78 -5.56 -14.33 -5.78
N ASN A 79 -5.39 -13.02 -5.86
CA ASN A 79 -4.99 -12.34 -7.10
C ASN A 79 -3.57 -12.71 -7.54
N ALA A 80 -2.62 -12.78 -6.61
CA ALA A 80 -1.25 -13.18 -6.92
C ALA A 80 -1.21 -14.61 -7.46
N ASN A 81 -1.89 -15.54 -6.80
CA ASN A 81 -1.99 -16.94 -7.23
C ASN A 81 -2.61 -17.05 -8.62
N ALA A 82 -3.72 -16.34 -8.87
CA ALA A 82 -4.40 -16.34 -10.17
C ALA A 82 -3.54 -15.75 -11.30
N ALA A 83 -2.62 -14.84 -10.98
CA ALA A 83 -1.68 -14.23 -11.91
C ALA A 83 -0.33 -14.98 -12.02
N GLY A 84 -0.13 -16.09 -11.30
CA GLY A 84 1.10 -16.85 -11.28
C GLY A 84 2.23 -16.21 -10.47
N PHE A 85 1.91 -15.27 -9.57
CA PHE A 85 2.88 -14.62 -8.69
C PHE A 85 2.97 -15.33 -7.34
N GLN A 86 4.18 -15.35 -6.76
CA GLN A 86 4.36 -15.67 -5.35
C GLN A 86 4.17 -14.40 -4.52
N LEU A 87 3.29 -14.47 -3.51
CA LEU A 87 3.12 -13.38 -2.56
C LEU A 87 4.10 -13.51 -1.40
N LEU A 88 4.85 -12.45 -1.12
CA LEU A 88 5.72 -12.33 0.05
C LEU A 88 5.23 -11.20 0.95
N VAL A 89 5.17 -11.48 2.25
CA VAL A 89 4.83 -10.50 3.28
C VAL A 89 5.86 -10.58 4.40
N PRO A 90 6.46 -9.47 4.82
CA PRO A 90 7.35 -9.46 5.97
C PRO A 90 6.61 -9.90 7.24
N PRO A 91 7.31 -10.38 8.26
CA PRO A 91 6.74 -10.59 9.59
C PRO A 91 5.96 -9.37 10.07
N ALA A 92 4.82 -9.57 10.72
CA ALA A 92 3.91 -8.48 11.11
C ALA A 92 4.60 -7.38 11.94
N ILE A 93 5.59 -7.75 12.76
CA ILE A 93 6.40 -6.81 13.55
C ILE A 93 7.21 -5.84 12.69
N LEU A 94 7.55 -6.22 11.45
CA LEU A 94 8.28 -5.39 10.49
C LEU A 94 7.35 -4.64 9.53
N CYS A 95 6.04 -4.89 9.59
CA CYS A 95 5.04 -4.19 8.76
C CYS A 95 4.62 -2.83 9.33
N THR A 96 5.06 -2.48 10.54
CA THR A 96 4.85 -1.18 11.18
C THR A 96 6.16 -0.43 11.35
N ASP A 97 6.10 0.85 11.70
CA ASP A 97 7.29 1.63 11.99
C ASP A 97 8.14 0.94 13.07
N ASN A 98 9.40 0.71 12.77
CA ASN A 98 10.31 0.04 13.69
C ASN A 98 11.76 0.51 13.48
N ALA A 99 12.56 0.44 14.55
CA ALA A 99 13.95 0.88 14.53
C ALA A 99 14.85 0.01 13.63
N ALA A 100 14.48 -1.26 13.40
CA ALA A 100 15.27 -2.16 12.54
C ALA A 100 15.32 -1.67 11.10
N MET A 101 14.24 -1.07 10.58
CA MET A 101 14.21 -0.48 9.23
C MET A 101 15.22 0.66 9.09
N ILE A 102 15.30 1.52 10.11
CA ILE A 102 16.22 2.67 10.10
C ILE A 102 17.67 2.20 10.27
N ALA A 103 17.90 1.24 11.17
CA ALA A 103 19.23 0.65 11.35
C ALA A 103 19.72 -0.04 10.06
N TRP A 104 18.85 -0.77 9.37
CA TRP A 104 19.19 -1.39 8.09
C TRP A 104 19.52 -0.36 7.03
N ALA A 105 18.70 0.69 6.88
CA ALA A 105 18.96 1.78 5.93
C ALA A 105 20.28 2.50 6.23
N ALA A 106 20.64 2.65 7.52
CA ALA A 106 21.93 3.22 7.92
C ALA A 106 23.10 2.30 7.52
N LEU A 107 22.97 0.98 7.69
CA LEU A 107 23.99 0.01 7.27
C LEU A 107 24.23 0.04 5.75
N GLU A 108 23.17 0.14 4.95
CA GLU A 108 23.28 0.25 3.49
C GLU A 108 23.92 1.58 3.01
N ARG A 109 24.02 2.57 3.90
CA ARG A 109 24.56 3.90 3.61
C ARG A 109 25.79 4.28 4.42
N LEU A 110 26.51 3.31 4.99
CA LEU A 110 27.70 3.57 5.82
C LEU A 110 28.77 4.39 5.09
N GLU A 111 28.94 4.20 3.78
CA GLU A 111 29.94 4.89 2.98
C GLU A 111 29.50 6.30 2.54
N ALA A 112 28.24 6.66 2.70
CA ALA A 112 27.67 7.95 2.35
C ALA A 112 26.80 8.50 3.47
N PRO A 113 27.38 8.83 4.64
CA PRO A 113 26.60 9.30 5.77
C PRO A 113 25.96 10.67 5.47
N ASP A 114 24.71 10.83 5.87
CA ASP A 114 24.03 12.12 5.81
C ASP A 114 24.51 13.03 6.97
N MET A 115 24.42 14.35 6.74
CA MET A 115 24.66 15.33 7.80
C MET A 115 23.58 15.19 8.88
N LEU A 116 23.95 15.42 10.15
CA LEU A 116 23.01 15.29 11.28
C LEU A 116 21.97 16.41 11.37
N ASP A 117 22.11 17.45 10.57
CA ASP A 117 21.24 18.63 10.55
C ASP A 117 20.13 18.58 9.49
N PHE A 118 19.88 17.41 8.90
CA PHE A 118 18.81 17.27 7.92
C PHE A 118 17.41 17.51 8.51
N ALA A 119 16.58 18.24 7.76
CA ALA A 119 15.20 18.48 8.15
C ALA A 119 14.28 17.32 7.71
N PRO A 120 13.31 16.91 8.56
CA PRO A 120 12.33 15.90 8.17
C PRO A 120 11.48 16.39 6.99
N ARG A 121 11.24 15.51 6.03
CA ARG A 121 10.46 15.79 4.82
C ARG A 121 9.14 15.01 4.83
N PRO A 122 8.04 15.58 5.34
CA PRO A 122 6.75 14.88 5.45
C PRO A 122 6.10 14.57 4.11
N LYS A 123 6.52 15.25 3.04
CA LYS A 123 6.11 15.00 1.65
C LYS A 123 7.35 14.83 0.80
N TRP A 124 7.78 13.60 0.66
CA TRP A 124 8.92 13.26 -0.18
C TRP A 124 8.41 12.61 -1.46
N PRO A 125 8.51 13.26 -2.63
CA PRO A 125 8.14 12.62 -3.89
C PRO A 125 9.13 11.50 -4.22
N LEU A 126 8.64 10.34 -4.66
CA LEU A 126 9.49 9.23 -5.12
C LEU A 126 10.31 9.63 -6.35
N ASP A 127 9.73 10.40 -7.23
CA ASP A 127 10.38 11.01 -8.38
C ASP A 127 10.07 12.52 -8.39
N PRO A 128 11.03 13.39 -8.08
CA PRO A 128 10.82 14.82 -8.09
C PRO A 128 10.55 15.40 -9.49
N ASN A 129 10.88 14.67 -10.55
CA ASN A 129 10.69 15.09 -11.93
C ASN A 129 9.38 14.51 -12.54
N ALA A 130 8.68 13.64 -11.82
CA ALA A 130 7.42 13.08 -12.30
C ALA A 130 6.34 14.17 -12.42
N SER A 131 5.62 14.17 -13.54
CA SER A 131 4.44 15.03 -13.70
C SER A 131 3.41 14.69 -12.63
N PRO A 132 2.76 15.69 -12.00
CA PRO A 132 1.72 15.43 -11.02
C PRO A 132 0.57 14.62 -11.65
N PRO A 133 0.00 13.65 -10.91
CA PRO A 133 -1.08 12.83 -11.43
C PRO A 133 -2.28 13.71 -11.83
N PRO A 134 -2.93 13.41 -12.97
CA PRO A 134 -4.07 14.18 -13.43
C PRO A 134 -5.19 14.22 -12.38
N GLY A 135 -5.77 15.38 -12.12
CA GLY A 135 -6.93 15.58 -11.23
C GLY A 135 -6.61 15.92 -9.77
N ARG A 136 -5.36 16.04 -9.36
CA ARG A 136 -5.02 16.67 -8.06
C ARG A 136 -4.67 18.13 -8.27
N GLY A 137 -5.69 19.00 -8.25
CA GLY A 137 -5.48 20.42 -7.99
C GLY A 137 -4.69 20.54 -6.66
N VAL A 138 -3.53 21.17 -6.72
CA VAL A 138 -2.74 21.52 -5.53
C VAL A 138 -3.61 22.44 -4.67
N ARG A 139 -4.17 21.93 -3.58
CA ARG A 139 -4.63 22.80 -2.51
C ARG A 139 -3.37 23.31 -1.81
N GLN A 140 -3.05 24.55 -2.09
CA GLN A 140 -2.08 25.33 -1.31
C GLN A 140 -2.53 25.44 0.14
#